data_20e950ccb8fc037176d03edaefa185a4
#
_entry.id   20e950ccb8fc037176d03edaefa185a4
#
_cell.length_a   1.000
_cell.length_b   1.000
_cell.length_c   1.000
_cell.angle_alpha   90.00
_cell.angle_beta   90.00
_cell.angle_gamma   90.00
#
_symmetry.space_group_name_H-M   'P 1'
#
loop_
_entity.id
_entity.type
_entity.pdbx_description
1 polymer ?
#
loop_
_entity_poly.entity_id
_entity_poly.type
_entity_poly.pdbx_seq_one_letter_code
_entity_poly.pdbx_strand_id
1 'polypeptide(L)'
;QESREARPDYVSSGDDNVILTGIQGSDTSLGWVGFAFAANAADVKLLEMDGGDGCVAPTPVTIASGEYPLSRPLFIYVNPAKLADNPALEAYVDFFMTEVSLQDAVTEVGYVPLAAAEMAATQNTWSSR
;
A
#
# COMPACT_ATOMS: atom_id res chain seq x y z
N GLN A 1 14.19 -19.63 -10.99
CA GLN A 1 13.04 -18.78 -11.36
C GLN A 1 13.56 -17.79 -12.38
N GLU A 2 13.11 -17.87 -13.62
CA GLU A 2 13.40 -16.81 -14.61
C GLU A 2 12.82 -15.50 -14.10
N SER A 3 13.63 -14.44 -14.05
CA SER A 3 13.13 -13.10 -13.76
C SER A 3 12.23 -12.68 -14.91
N ARG A 4 10.97 -12.47 -14.63
CA ARG A 4 10.05 -11.89 -15.62
C ARG A 4 10.29 -10.39 -15.59
N GLU A 5 10.94 -9.89 -16.60
CA GLU A 5 11.17 -8.46 -16.79
C GLU A 5 9.93 -7.80 -17.39
N ALA A 6 9.63 -6.59 -16.95
CA ALA A 6 8.62 -5.78 -17.59
C ALA A 6 9.06 -5.42 -19.03
N ARG A 7 8.10 -5.14 -19.92
CA ARG A 7 8.40 -4.67 -21.28
C ARG A 7 9.26 -3.41 -21.21
N PRO A 8 10.28 -3.26 -22.08
CA PRO A 8 11.18 -2.11 -22.03
C PRO A 8 10.53 -0.79 -22.52
N ASP A 9 9.37 -0.87 -23.15
CA ASP A 9 8.61 0.25 -23.75
C ASP A 9 7.49 0.79 -22.84
N TYR A 10 7.49 0.43 -21.54
CA TYR A 10 6.53 1.00 -20.60
C TYR A 10 6.96 2.39 -20.11
N VAL A 11 5.98 3.20 -19.74
CA VAL A 11 6.22 4.50 -19.10
C VAL A 11 6.23 4.30 -17.59
N SER A 12 7.29 4.73 -16.92
CA SER A 12 7.38 4.72 -15.45
C SER A 12 7.45 6.14 -14.89
N SER A 13 6.82 6.35 -13.75
CA SER A 13 6.91 7.59 -12.99
C SER A 13 6.92 7.27 -11.49
N GLY A 14 7.60 8.08 -10.71
CA GLY A 14 7.48 8.10 -9.25
C GLY A 14 6.26 8.89 -8.76
N ASP A 15 5.52 9.53 -9.68
CA ASP A 15 4.28 10.25 -9.40
C ASP A 15 3.10 9.46 -9.99
N ASP A 16 2.25 8.92 -9.11
CA ASP A 16 1.06 8.14 -9.48
C ASP A 16 0.06 8.93 -10.33
N ASN A 17 -0.01 10.26 -10.19
CA ASN A 17 -0.88 11.09 -11.01
C ASN A 17 -0.46 11.12 -12.49
N VAL A 18 0.84 11.04 -12.75
CA VAL A 18 1.37 10.93 -14.13
C VAL A 18 0.95 9.61 -14.75
N ILE A 19 1.02 8.52 -13.97
CA ILE A 19 0.57 7.19 -14.43
C ILE A 19 -0.94 7.20 -14.69
N LEU A 20 -1.74 7.73 -13.77
CA LEU A 20 -3.19 7.84 -13.95
C LEU A 20 -3.56 8.65 -15.20
N THR A 21 -2.92 9.78 -15.41
CA THR A 21 -3.14 10.61 -16.61
C THR A 21 -2.84 9.83 -17.89
N GLY A 22 -1.79 9.02 -17.88
CA GLY A 22 -1.46 8.15 -19.01
C GLY A 22 -2.51 7.07 -19.28
N ILE A 23 -3.09 6.48 -18.21
CA ILE A 23 -4.17 5.49 -18.32
C ILE A 23 -5.45 6.14 -18.84
N GLN A 24 -5.85 7.28 -18.28
CA GLN A 24 -7.05 8.02 -18.69
C GLN A 24 -6.98 8.54 -20.14
N GLY A 25 -5.78 8.77 -20.62
CA GLY A 25 -5.56 9.29 -22.00
C GLY A 25 -5.78 8.26 -23.12
N SER A 26 -6.06 6.98 -22.81
CA SER A 26 -6.21 5.95 -23.84
C SER A 26 -7.02 4.76 -23.35
N ASP A 27 -8.04 4.39 -24.11
CA ASP A 27 -8.94 3.26 -23.82
C ASP A 27 -8.25 1.88 -23.82
N THR A 28 -7.02 1.80 -24.32
CA THR A 28 -6.22 0.57 -24.39
C THR A 28 -5.04 0.56 -23.42
N SER A 29 -4.90 1.60 -22.61
CA SER A 29 -3.83 1.67 -21.60
C SER A 29 -4.11 0.78 -20.41
N LEU A 30 -3.05 0.17 -19.91
CA LEU A 30 -3.02 -0.60 -18.68
C LEU A 30 -1.88 -0.07 -17.80
N GLY A 31 -2.13 0.10 -16.51
CA GLY A 31 -1.11 0.51 -15.56
C GLY A 31 -1.42 0.05 -14.14
N TRP A 32 -0.51 0.32 -13.22
CA TRP A 32 -0.69 0.07 -11.80
C TRP A 32 -0.23 1.26 -10.98
N VAL A 33 -1.00 1.60 -10.00
CA VAL A 33 -0.76 2.67 -9.02
C VAL A 33 -1.24 2.22 -7.65
N GLY A 34 -0.90 2.96 -6.61
CA GLY A 34 -1.44 2.72 -5.28
C GLY A 34 -2.97 2.78 -5.26
N PHE A 35 -3.61 1.91 -4.47
CA PHE A 35 -5.07 1.82 -4.39
C PHE A 35 -5.71 3.17 -4.04
N ALA A 36 -5.10 3.95 -3.14
CA ALA A 36 -5.58 5.26 -2.74
C ALA A 36 -5.78 6.23 -3.94
N PHE A 37 -4.91 6.13 -4.94
CA PHE A 37 -5.00 6.94 -6.16
C PHE A 37 -6.07 6.41 -7.13
N ALA A 38 -6.05 5.09 -7.36
CA ALA A 38 -6.96 4.46 -8.31
C ALA A 38 -8.42 4.48 -7.86
N ALA A 39 -8.69 4.31 -6.56
CA ALA A 39 -10.04 4.25 -6.00
C ALA A 39 -10.82 5.58 -6.14
N ASN A 40 -10.10 6.69 -6.20
CA ASN A 40 -10.69 8.03 -6.34
C ASN A 40 -10.58 8.60 -7.77
N ALA A 41 -9.97 7.86 -8.69
CA ALA A 41 -9.79 8.33 -10.06
C ALA A 41 -11.07 8.14 -10.88
N ALA A 42 -11.50 9.21 -11.57
CA ALA A 42 -12.55 9.12 -12.58
C ALA A 42 -12.02 8.42 -13.84
N ASP A 43 -12.91 7.79 -14.58
CA ASP A 43 -12.64 7.25 -15.92
C ASP A 43 -11.53 6.16 -15.97
N VAL A 44 -11.28 5.48 -14.85
CA VAL A 44 -10.44 4.28 -14.81
C VAL A 44 -11.24 3.09 -14.27
N LYS A 45 -10.92 1.90 -14.79
CA LYS A 45 -11.52 0.65 -14.33
C LYS A 45 -10.51 -0.10 -13.47
N LEU A 46 -10.86 -0.35 -12.22
CA LEU A 46 -10.12 -1.29 -11.37
C LEU A 46 -10.34 -2.71 -11.88
N LEU A 47 -9.25 -3.45 -12.06
CA LEU A 47 -9.31 -4.82 -12.58
C LEU A 47 -9.34 -5.83 -11.45
N GLU A 48 -10.22 -6.80 -11.59
CA GLU A 48 -10.17 -8.02 -10.80
C GLU A 48 -8.98 -8.87 -11.24
N MET A 49 -8.35 -9.55 -10.29
CA MET A 49 -7.17 -10.37 -10.54
C MET A 49 -7.42 -11.80 -10.08
N ASP A 50 -7.04 -12.75 -10.92
CA ASP A 50 -7.06 -14.17 -10.59
C ASP A 50 -5.68 -14.61 -10.08
N GLY A 51 -5.61 -14.97 -8.80
CA GLY A 51 -4.43 -15.54 -8.16
C GLY A 51 -4.34 -17.06 -8.25
N GLY A 52 -5.34 -17.69 -8.88
CA GLY A 52 -5.47 -19.16 -9.00
C GLY A 52 -6.76 -19.73 -8.43
N ASP A 53 -7.49 -18.95 -7.62
CA ASP A 53 -8.75 -19.36 -6.96
C ASP A 53 -9.97 -18.56 -7.47
N GLY A 54 -9.80 -17.84 -8.59
CA GLY A 54 -10.82 -17.00 -9.20
C GLY A 54 -10.50 -15.50 -9.11
N CYS A 55 -11.31 -14.70 -9.81
CA CYS A 55 -11.13 -13.26 -9.88
C CYS A 55 -11.54 -12.58 -8.57
N VAL A 56 -10.67 -11.78 -8.01
CA VAL A 56 -10.90 -11.00 -6.79
C VAL A 56 -10.79 -9.50 -7.12
N ALA A 57 -11.80 -8.74 -6.72
CA ALA A 57 -11.82 -7.29 -6.89
C ALA A 57 -10.92 -6.58 -5.85
N PRO A 58 -10.25 -5.47 -6.22
CA PRO A 58 -9.48 -4.66 -5.28
C PRO A 58 -10.43 -3.78 -4.43
N THR A 59 -10.82 -4.29 -3.30
CA THR A 59 -11.61 -3.56 -2.29
C THR A 59 -10.79 -3.39 -1.00
N PRO A 60 -11.12 -2.43 -0.12
CA PRO A 60 -10.45 -2.34 1.17
C PRO A 60 -10.42 -3.66 1.94
N VAL A 61 -11.50 -4.45 1.87
CA VAL A 61 -11.60 -5.73 2.57
C VAL A 61 -10.65 -6.76 1.97
N THR A 62 -10.67 -6.95 0.65
CA THR A 62 -9.83 -7.94 -0.03
C THR A 62 -8.34 -7.58 -0.05
N ILE A 63 -8.04 -6.28 0.03
CA ILE A 63 -6.67 -5.78 0.18
C ILE A 63 -6.18 -6.02 1.61
N ALA A 64 -6.98 -5.67 2.62
CA ALA A 64 -6.61 -5.88 4.02
C ALA A 64 -6.46 -7.36 4.38
N SER A 65 -7.30 -8.24 3.82
CA SER A 65 -7.22 -9.69 4.05
C SER A 65 -6.10 -10.38 3.26
N GLY A 66 -5.52 -9.70 2.25
CA GLY A 66 -4.55 -10.30 1.34
C GLY A 66 -5.15 -11.20 0.26
N GLU A 67 -6.49 -11.26 0.15
CA GLU A 67 -7.17 -12.01 -0.93
C GLU A 67 -6.89 -11.43 -2.32
N TYR A 68 -6.79 -10.10 -2.42
CA TYR A 68 -6.43 -9.49 -3.69
C TYR A 68 -4.97 -9.79 -4.03
N PRO A 69 -4.66 -10.49 -5.13
CA PRO A 69 -3.33 -11.07 -5.37
C PRO A 69 -2.18 -10.07 -5.50
N LEU A 70 -2.48 -8.80 -5.78
CA LEU A 70 -1.48 -7.73 -5.88
C LEU A 70 -1.38 -6.89 -4.61
N SER A 71 -2.12 -7.22 -3.55
CA SER A 71 -1.99 -6.54 -2.27
C SER A 71 -0.62 -6.81 -1.64
N ARG A 72 -0.08 -5.79 -1.00
CA ARG A 72 1.17 -5.89 -0.26
C ARG A 72 1.18 -4.90 0.90
N PRO A 73 1.74 -5.29 2.06
CA PRO A 73 1.90 -4.37 3.16
C PRO A 73 2.95 -3.29 2.85
N LEU A 74 2.79 -2.13 3.48
CA LEU A 74 3.82 -1.11 3.56
C LEU A 74 4.59 -1.29 4.88
N PHE A 75 5.91 -1.21 4.81
CA PHE A 75 6.79 -1.36 5.97
C PHE A 75 7.49 -0.05 6.30
N ILE A 76 7.63 0.23 7.59
CA ILE A 76 8.59 1.20 8.07
C ILE A 76 9.83 0.46 8.60
N TYR A 77 11.00 1.01 8.33
CA TYR A 77 12.27 0.47 8.80
C TYR A 77 12.89 1.45 9.77
N VAL A 78 13.11 1.01 11.00
CA VAL A 78 13.71 1.84 12.05
C VAL A 78 15.08 1.29 12.41
N ASN A 79 16.10 2.15 12.43
CA ASN A 79 17.44 1.76 12.87
C ASN A 79 17.53 1.84 14.41
N PRO A 80 17.66 0.71 15.14
CA PRO A 80 17.69 0.72 16.60
C PRO A 80 18.82 1.56 17.19
N ALA A 81 19.98 1.59 16.52
CA ALA A 81 21.11 2.39 16.98
C ALA A 81 20.82 3.91 16.94
N LYS A 82 19.89 4.34 16.11
CA LYS A 82 19.49 5.75 16.01
C LYS A 82 18.42 6.14 17.01
N LEU A 83 17.67 5.19 17.55
CA LEU A 83 16.68 5.46 18.60
C LEU A 83 17.36 5.96 19.89
N ALA A 84 18.48 5.32 20.29
CA ALA A 84 19.22 5.69 21.48
C ALA A 84 19.75 7.14 21.42
N ASP A 85 20.10 7.62 20.23
CA ASP A 85 20.68 8.92 20.02
C ASP A 85 19.62 10.01 19.70
N ASN A 86 18.39 9.63 19.42
CA ASN A 86 17.34 10.55 18.96
C ASN A 86 15.97 10.24 19.56
N PRO A 87 15.66 10.81 20.75
CA PRO A 87 14.36 10.62 21.40
C PRO A 87 13.16 11.10 20.55
N ALA A 88 13.37 12.06 19.65
CA ALA A 88 12.30 12.51 18.76
C ALA A 88 11.92 11.46 17.72
N LEU A 89 12.87 10.63 17.27
CA LEU A 89 12.59 9.51 16.39
C LEU A 89 11.73 8.45 17.10
N GLU A 90 12.06 8.13 18.34
CA GLU A 90 11.30 7.19 19.16
C GLU A 90 9.85 7.70 19.34
N ALA A 91 9.68 8.94 19.79
CA ALA A 91 8.36 9.55 19.97
C ALA A 91 7.53 9.61 18.68
N TYR A 92 8.18 9.84 17.54
CA TYR A 92 7.51 9.82 16.23
C TYR A 92 6.98 8.42 15.89
N VAL A 93 7.80 7.38 16.09
CA VAL A 93 7.37 6.01 15.81
C VAL A 93 6.33 5.54 16.83
N ASP A 94 6.46 5.92 18.11
CA ASP A 94 5.44 5.65 19.12
C ASP A 94 4.08 6.24 18.71
N PHE A 95 4.05 7.49 18.26
CA PHE A 95 2.85 8.11 17.70
C PHE A 95 2.33 7.36 16.48
N PHE A 96 3.21 6.97 15.55
CA PHE A 96 2.85 6.21 14.35
C PHE A 96 2.20 4.86 14.68
N MET A 97 2.58 4.23 15.80
CA MET A 97 2.01 2.97 16.27
C MET A 97 0.71 3.13 17.06
N THR A 98 0.19 4.35 17.23
CA THR A 98 -1.13 4.54 17.86
C THR A 98 -2.26 4.08 16.96
N GLU A 99 -3.39 3.71 17.56
CA GLU A 99 -4.61 3.36 16.81
C GLU A 99 -5.07 4.52 15.92
N VAL A 100 -5.03 5.76 16.41
CA VAL A 100 -5.37 6.96 15.65
C VAL A 100 -4.53 7.08 14.37
N SER A 101 -3.23 6.80 14.43
CA SER A 101 -2.37 6.85 13.26
C SER A 101 -2.61 5.67 12.31
N LEU A 102 -2.67 4.44 12.84
CA LEU A 102 -2.79 3.21 12.03
C LEU A 102 -4.17 2.97 11.43
N GLN A 103 -5.21 3.61 11.95
CA GLN A 103 -6.59 3.46 11.49
C GLN A 103 -7.10 4.76 10.86
N ASP A 104 -7.17 5.83 11.63
CA ASP A 104 -7.86 7.05 11.22
C ASP A 104 -7.06 7.83 10.17
N ALA A 105 -5.79 8.13 10.45
CA ALA A 105 -4.95 8.90 9.54
C ALA A 105 -4.67 8.12 8.23
N VAL A 106 -4.47 6.80 8.32
CA VAL A 106 -4.29 5.93 7.16
C VAL A 106 -5.53 5.93 6.27
N THR A 107 -6.71 5.86 6.87
CA THR A 107 -8.00 5.88 6.15
C THR A 107 -8.27 7.26 5.54
N GLU A 108 -7.96 8.34 6.26
CA GLU A 108 -8.16 9.71 5.79
C GLU A 108 -7.37 10.01 4.50
N VAL A 109 -6.17 9.48 4.37
CA VAL A 109 -5.36 9.61 3.15
C VAL A 109 -5.67 8.56 2.08
N GLY A 110 -6.68 7.73 2.29
CA GLY A 110 -7.17 6.74 1.31
C GLY A 110 -6.39 5.43 1.26
N TYR A 111 -5.46 5.19 2.18
CA TYR A 111 -4.82 3.89 2.32
C TYR A 111 -5.73 2.90 3.03
N VAL A 112 -5.44 1.62 2.85
CA VAL A 112 -6.17 0.54 3.52
C VAL A 112 -5.50 0.26 4.87
N PRO A 113 -6.21 0.44 6.01
CA PRO A 113 -5.65 0.14 7.32
C PRO A 113 -5.43 -1.36 7.50
N LEU A 114 -4.51 -1.71 8.39
CA LEU A 114 -4.25 -3.10 8.77
C LEU A 114 -5.49 -3.72 9.44
N ALA A 115 -5.68 -5.01 9.25
CA ALA A 115 -6.63 -5.76 10.06
C ALA A 115 -6.22 -5.72 11.56
N ALA A 116 -7.20 -5.80 12.46
CA ALA A 116 -6.94 -5.62 13.90
C ALA A 116 -5.85 -6.55 14.46
N ALA A 117 -5.79 -7.79 13.98
CA ALA A 117 -4.76 -8.74 14.41
C ALA A 117 -3.36 -8.35 13.93
N GLU A 118 -3.23 -7.85 12.71
CA GLU A 118 -1.95 -7.38 12.14
C GLU A 118 -1.48 -6.08 12.79
N MET A 119 -2.42 -5.19 13.10
CA MET A 119 -2.14 -3.97 13.85
C MET A 119 -1.58 -4.31 15.24
N ALA A 120 -2.24 -5.21 15.96
CA ALA A 120 -1.76 -5.66 17.28
C ALA A 120 -0.38 -6.35 17.19
N ALA A 121 -0.13 -7.16 16.16
CA ALA A 121 1.17 -7.78 15.92
C ALA A 121 2.27 -6.73 15.65
N THR A 122 1.96 -5.71 14.86
CA THR A 122 2.88 -4.60 14.56
C THR A 122 3.23 -3.80 15.82
N GLN A 123 2.22 -3.44 16.61
CA GLN A 123 2.40 -2.75 17.89
C GLN A 123 3.23 -3.58 18.90
N ASN A 124 2.97 -4.88 18.98
CA ASN A 124 3.74 -5.80 19.81
C ASN A 124 5.21 -5.89 19.34
N THR A 125 5.45 -5.96 18.04
CA THR A 125 6.80 -5.96 17.47
C THR A 125 7.56 -4.70 17.87
N TRP A 126 6.91 -3.55 17.80
CA TRP A 126 7.51 -2.28 18.22
C TRP A 126 7.76 -2.23 19.72
N SER A 127 6.83 -2.67 20.55
CA SER A 127 6.92 -2.60 22.01
C SER A 127 7.95 -3.57 22.60
N SER A 128 8.29 -4.65 21.89
CA SER A 128 9.21 -5.69 22.34
C SER A 128 10.67 -5.51 21.88
N ARG A 129 11.00 -4.38 21.26
CA ARG A 129 12.34 -4.04 20.75
C ARG A 129 13.40 -3.85 21.85
#